data_47eff0e3c2acf39c6d2c6aeebb1ff48c
#
_entry.id   47eff0e3c2acf39c6d2c6aeebb1ff48c
#
_cell.length_a   1.000
_cell.length_b   1.000
_cell.length_c   1.000
_cell.angle_alpha   90.00
_cell.angle_beta   90.00
_cell.angle_gamma   90.00
#
_symmetry.space_group_name_H-M   'P 1'
#
loop_
_entity.id
_entity.type
_entity.pdbx_description
1 polymer ?
#
loop_
_entity_poly.entity_id
_entity_poly.type
_entity_poly.pdbx_seq_one_letter_code
_entity_poly.pdbx_strand_id
1 'polypeptide(L)'
;MTTPRRNLDLAEVEAIARAAHRTQTDKAGRPYAEHLHAVAEGVRARGGTDEQIAAAWLHDAVEDEVLSEEWLAGAALPQQVKDMVLAVTKRDGEDLGAYARRILDTPGALLIKESDLAHNADPARLAVLEPATRTRLTEKYAHVRRLLGLTSGESPTMQ
;
A
#
# COMPACT_ATOMS: atom_id res chain seq x y z
N MET A 1 9.57 -17.89 33.03
CA MET A 1 8.78 -16.76 32.54
C MET A 1 9.43 -16.20 31.30
N THR A 2 8.69 -16.09 30.21
CA THR A 2 9.26 -15.57 28.99
C THR A 2 9.04 -14.08 28.90
N THR A 3 10.07 -13.35 28.48
CA THR A 3 9.95 -11.92 28.23
C THR A 3 9.12 -11.71 26.97
N PRO A 4 8.09 -10.85 26.99
CA PRO A 4 7.34 -10.56 25.78
C PRO A 4 8.25 -10.03 24.71
N ARG A 5 8.00 -10.45 23.47
CA ARG A 5 8.79 -9.99 22.36
C ARG A 5 8.42 -8.53 22.04
N ARG A 6 9.41 -7.70 21.93
CA ARG A 6 9.21 -6.30 21.56
C ARG A 6 8.71 -6.22 20.11
N ASN A 7 7.73 -5.36 19.86
CA ASN A 7 7.31 -5.10 18.49
C ASN A 7 8.42 -4.38 17.73
N LEU A 8 8.45 -4.61 16.43
CA LEU A 8 9.34 -3.90 15.52
C LEU A 8 8.96 -2.42 15.51
N ASP A 9 9.96 -1.54 15.51
CA ASP A 9 9.69 -0.11 15.36
C ASP A 9 9.66 0.26 13.87
N LEU A 10 9.30 1.51 13.56
CA LEU A 10 9.16 1.94 12.18
C LEU A 10 10.46 1.82 11.38
N ALA A 11 11.60 2.12 11.99
CA ALA A 11 12.88 2.00 11.31
C ALA A 11 13.18 0.55 10.94
N GLU A 12 12.84 -0.39 11.84
CA GLU A 12 13.02 -1.80 11.57
C GLU A 12 12.08 -2.29 10.47
N VAL A 13 10.83 -1.84 10.47
CA VAL A 13 9.87 -2.20 9.43
C VAL A 13 10.34 -1.66 8.08
N GLU A 14 10.79 -0.42 8.04
CA GLU A 14 11.34 0.18 6.81
C GLU A 14 12.51 -0.64 6.28
N ALA A 15 13.44 -1.03 7.15
CA ALA A 15 14.61 -1.81 6.76
C ALA A 15 14.21 -3.17 6.19
N ILE A 16 13.22 -3.83 6.80
CA ILE A 16 12.71 -5.11 6.32
C ILE A 16 12.08 -4.94 4.93
N ALA A 17 11.24 -3.92 4.77
CA ALA A 17 10.57 -3.67 3.50
C ALA A 17 11.58 -3.38 2.39
N ARG A 18 12.57 -2.53 2.65
CA ARG A 18 13.61 -2.20 1.67
C ARG A 18 14.42 -3.42 1.28
N ALA A 19 14.78 -4.25 2.26
CA ALA A 19 15.55 -5.47 1.98
C ALA A 19 14.73 -6.46 1.16
N ALA A 20 13.45 -6.64 1.49
CA ALA A 20 12.59 -7.59 0.80
C ALA A 20 12.37 -7.21 -0.67
N HIS A 21 12.28 -5.93 -0.96
CA HIS A 21 12.03 -5.42 -2.33
C HIS A 21 13.31 -4.97 -3.05
N ARG A 22 14.49 -5.28 -2.52
CA ARG A 22 15.74 -4.68 -2.99
C ARG A 22 16.07 -4.92 -4.46
N THR A 23 15.58 -6.01 -5.04
CA THR A 23 15.82 -6.32 -6.45
C THR A 23 14.63 -5.99 -7.34
N GLN A 24 13.56 -5.45 -6.76
CA GLN A 24 12.34 -5.18 -7.51
C GLN A 24 12.35 -3.75 -8.04
N THR A 25 11.87 -3.59 -9.27
CA THR A 25 11.66 -2.26 -9.86
C THR A 25 10.19 -2.09 -10.20
N ASP A 26 9.76 -0.83 -10.33
CA ASP A 26 8.40 -0.54 -10.76
C ASP A 26 8.33 -0.55 -12.29
N LYS A 27 7.15 -0.24 -12.86
CA LYS A 27 6.93 -0.27 -14.31
C LYS A 27 7.78 0.74 -15.07
N ALA A 28 8.30 1.76 -14.37
CA ALA A 28 9.17 2.77 -14.98
C ALA A 28 10.65 2.44 -14.78
N GLY A 29 10.97 1.29 -14.18
CA GLY A 29 12.34 0.86 -13.94
C GLY A 29 12.99 1.46 -12.70
N ARG A 30 12.22 2.15 -11.85
CA ARG A 30 12.74 2.75 -10.62
C ARG A 30 12.74 1.72 -9.49
N PRO A 31 13.66 1.86 -8.50
CA PRO A 31 13.64 0.96 -7.35
C PRO A 31 12.28 0.97 -6.68
N TYR A 32 11.73 -0.20 -6.40
CA TYR A 32 10.39 -0.31 -5.84
C TYR A 32 10.27 0.35 -4.47
N ALA A 33 11.38 0.41 -3.72
CA ALA A 33 11.39 1.06 -2.42
C ALA A 33 11.00 2.54 -2.49
N GLU A 34 11.18 3.20 -3.63
CA GLU A 34 10.73 4.59 -3.79
C GLU A 34 9.22 4.70 -3.68
N HIS A 35 8.48 3.73 -4.26
CA HIS A 35 7.03 3.69 -4.14
C HIS A 35 6.62 3.44 -2.68
N LEU A 36 7.26 2.48 -2.03
CA LEU A 36 6.95 2.18 -0.63
C LEU A 36 7.17 3.40 0.26
N HIS A 37 8.27 4.09 0.06
CA HIS A 37 8.57 5.31 0.81
C HIS A 37 7.51 6.38 0.56
N ALA A 38 7.11 6.58 -0.69
CA ALA A 38 6.10 7.57 -1.04
C ALA A 38 4.75 7.25 -0.40
N VAL A 39 4.37 5.97 -0.37
CA VAL A 39 3.11 5.57 0.25
C VAL A 39 3.16 5.79 1.76
N ALA A 40 4.27 5.43 2.40
CA ALA A 40 4.44 5.64 3.85
C ALA A 40 4.41 7.13 4.20
N GLU A 41 5.10 7.96 3.42
CA GLU A 41 5.09 9.41 3.64
C GLU A 41 3.72 10.01 3.36
N GLY A 42 3.00 9.49 2.37
CA GLY A 42 1.63 9.93 2.08
C GLY A 42 0.67 9.61 3.21
N VAL A 43 0.84 8.46 3.86
CA VAL A 43 0.06 8.10 5.04
C VAL A 43 0.37 9.05 6.19
N ARG A 44 1.65 9.32 6.41
CA ARG A 44 2.09 10.26 7.46
C ARG A 44 1.50 11.65 7.22
N ALA A 45 1.56 12.13 6.00
CA ALA A 45 1.06 13.45 5.63
C ALA A 45 -0.46 13.57 5.82
N ARG A 46 -1.17 12.45 5.71
CA ARG A 46 -2.63 12.41 5.92
C ARG A 46 -3.01 12.18 7.38
N GLY A 47 -2.05 12.26 8.29
CA GLY A 47 -2.31 12.09 9.72
C GLY A 47 -2.42 10.64 10.17
N GLY A 48 -1.88 9.70 9.42
CA GLY A 48 -1.92 8.29 9.78
C GLY A 48 -1.14 7.97 11.05
N THR A 49 -1.53 6.87 11.70
CA THR A 49 -0.85 6.39 12.89
C THR A 49 0.44 5.66 12.54
N ASP A 50 1.28 5.40 13.53
CA ASP A 50 2.49 4.60 13.32
C ASP A 50 2.15 3.21 12.78
N GLU A 51 1.04 2.61 13.24
CA GLU A 51 0.59 1.32 12.72
C GLU A 51 0.25 1.40 11.25
N GLN A 52 -0.41 2.47 10.82
CA GLN A 52 -0.73 2.66 9.41
C GLN A 52 0.53 2.91 8.59
N ILE A 53 1.51 3.64 9.12
CA ILE A 53 2.78 3.86 8.44
C ILE A 53 3.54 2.55 8.27
N ALA A 54 3.58 1.71 9.32
CA ALA A 54 4.21 0.40 9.24
C ALA A 54 3.52 -0.47 8.19
N ALA A 55 2.20 -0.48 8.17
CA ALA A 55 1.46 -1.24 7.16
C ALA A 55 1.72 -0.71 5.75
N ALA A 56 1.91 0.59 5.60
CA ALA A 56 2.24 1.19 4.30
C ALA A 56 3.56 0.65 3.76
N TRP A 57 4.59 0.55 4.61
CA TRP A 57 5.86 -0.03 4.19
C TRP A 57 5.71 -1.47 3.71
N LEU A 58 4.81 -2.22 4.32
CA LEU A 58 4.65 -3.66 4.04
C LEU A 58 3.51 -3.97 3.07
N HIS A 59 2.81 -2.94 2.58
CA HIS A 59 1.53 -3.14 1.91
C HIS A 59 1.58 -4.02 0.65
N ASP A 60 2.71 -4.05 -0.04
CA ASP A 60 2.86 -4.85 -1.26
C ASP A 60 3.68 -6.12 -1.04
N ALA A 61 4.19 -6.35 0.18
CA ALA A 61 5.15 -7.42 0.39
C ALA A 61 4.56 -8.80 0.18
N VAL A 62 3.34 -9.03 0.64
CA VAL A 62 2.68 -10.33 0.48
C VAL A 62 2.17 -10.50 -0.94
N GLU A 63 1.56 -9.46 -1.51
CA GLU A 63 1.04 -9.50 -2.87
C GLU A 63 2.17 -9.76 -3.88
N ASP A 64 3.32 -9.14 -3.67
CA ASP A 64 4.48 -9.28 -4.56
C ASP A 64 5.33 -10.52 -4.22
N GLU A 65 4.91 -11.29 -3.22
CA GLU A 65 5.54 -12.54 -2.82
C GLU A 65 7.00 -12.39 -2.38
N VAL A 66 7.36 -11.22 -1.85
CA VAL A 66 8.69 -11.00 -1.29
C VAL A 66 8.74 -11.31 0.20
N LEU A 67 7.58 -11.35 0.87
CA LEU A 67 7.42 -11.87 2.23
C LEU A 67 6.17 -12.74 2.25
N SER A 68 6.19 -13.82 3.01
CA SER A 68 5.06 -14.76 3.04
C SER A 68 4.01 -14.33 4.06
N GLU A 69 2.80 -14.89 3.92
CA GLU A 69 1.77 -14.69 4.94
C GLU A 69 2.22 -15.28 6.27
N GLU A 70 2.97 -16.38 6.26
CA GLU A 70 3.51 -16.98 7.48
C GLU A 70 4.48 -16.03 8.17
N TRP A 71 5.36 -15.38 7.40
CA TRP A 71 6.25 -14.38 7.97
C TRP A 71 5.45 -13.27 8.66
N LEU A 72 4.43 -12.77 7.98
CA LEU A 72 3.60 -11.69 8.50
C LEU A 72 2.89 -12.14 9.79
N ALA A 73 2.30 -13.33 9.77
CA ALA A 73 1.58 -13.85 10.93
C ALA A 73 2.49 -13.99 12.15
N GLY A 74 3.76 -14.37 11.94
CA GLY A 74 4.72 -14.56 13.03
C GLY A 74 5.51 -13.31 13.39
N ALA A 75 5.36 -12.22 12.66
CA ALA A 75 6.16 -11.03 12.88
C ALA A 75 5.77 -10.34 14.19
N ALA A 76 6.72 -9.66 14.81
CA ALA A 76 6.48 -8.91 16.05
C ALA A 76 5.83 -7.57 15.71
N LEU A 77 4.58 -7.63 15.29
CA LEU A 77 3.79 -6.47 14.88
C LEU A 77 2.42 -6.54 15.53
N PRO A 78 1.79 -5.40 15.82
CA PRO A 78 0.40 -5.42 16.29
C PRO A 78 -0.50 -6.11 15.27
N GLN A 79 -1.53 -6.82 15.75
CA GLN A 79 -2.45 -7.50 14.85
C GLN A 79 -3.10 -6.52 13.85
N GLN A 80 -3.34 -5.29 14.29
CA GLN A 80 -3.90 -4.26 13.43
C GLN A 80 -3.05 -4.03 12.17
N VAL A 81 -1.71 -4.03 12.32
CA VAL A 81 -0.81 -3.87 11.16
C VAL A 81 -0.98 -5.04 10.20
N LYS A 82 -1.01 -6.26 10.74
CA LYS A 82 -1.17 -7.46 9.91
C LYS A 82 -2.49 -7.46 9.16
N ASP A 83 -3.56 -7.06 9.85
CA ASP A 83 -4.88 -7.00 9.23
C ASP A 83 -4.92 -5.98 8.09
N MET A 84 -4.29 -4.83 8.27
CA MET A 84 -4.26 -3.80 7.23
C MET A 84 -3.46 -4.27 6.00
N VAL A 85 -2.33 -4.92 6.21
CA VAL A 85 -1.52 -5.44 5.11
C VAL A 85 -2.33 -6.47 4.32
N LEU A 86 -2.99 -7.40 5.01
CA LEU A 86 -3.78 -8.42 4.32
C LEU A 86 -5.00 -7.82 3.61
N ALA A 87 -5.60 -6.77 4.19
CA ALA A 87 -6.76 -6.13 3.56
C ALA A 87 -6.40 -5.54 2.21
N VAL A 88 -5.21 -4.94 2.08
CA VAL A 88 -4.79 -4.31 0.82
C VAL A 88 -4.04 -5.29 -0.10
N THR A 89 -3.89 -6.55 0.30
CA THR A 89 -3.31 -7.59 -0.54
C THR A 89 -4.42 -8.16 -1.42
N LYS A 90 -4.38 -7.86 -2.73
CA LYS A 90 -5.37 -8.39 -3.65
C LYS A 90 -5.01 -9.83 -3.99
N ARG A 91 -6.01 -10.71 -4.01
CA ARG A 91 -5.80 -12.12 -4.32
C ARG A 91 -6.01 -12.35 -5.81
N ASP A 92 -5.34 -13.39 -6.35
CA ASP A 92 -5.48 -13.74 -7.76
C ASP A 92 -6.93 -14.04 -8.08
N GLY A 93 -7.45 -13.42 -9.15
CA GLY A 93 -8.82 -13.65 -9.58
C GLY A 93 -9.90 -13.03 -8.71
N GLU A 94 -9.51 -12.28 -7.69
CA GLU A 94 -10.49 -11.68 -6.79
C GLU A 94 -11.23 -10.54 -7.47
N ASP A 95 -12.55 -10.49 -7.28
CA ASP A 95 -13.38 -9.39 -7.77
C ASP A 95 -12.98 -8.08 -7.08
N LEU A 96 -12.85 -7.01 -7.84
CA LEU A 96 -12.43 -5.70 -7.29
C LEU A 96 -13.45 -5.17 -6.28
N GLY A 97 -14.72 -5.44 -6.46
CA GLY A 97 -15.73 -5.03 -5.48
C GLY A 97 -15.56 -5.72 -4.14
N ALA A 98 -15.23 -7.01 -4.15
CA ALA A 98 -14.95 -7.76 -2.93
C ALA A 98 -13.67 -7.24 -2.25
N TYR A 99 -12.64 -6.96 -3.04
CA TYR A 99 -11.41 -6.39 -2.56
C TYR A 99 -11.66 -5.04 -1.88
N ALA A 100 -12.43 -4.17 -2.54
CA ALA A 100 -12.75 -2.85 -1.99
C ALA A 100 -13.53 -2.96 -0.68
N ARG A 101 -14.50 -3.89 -0.61
CA ARG A 101 -15.26 -4.09 0.62
C ARG A 101 -14.37 -4.52 1.77
N ARG A 102 -13.41 -5.42 1.50
CA ARG A 102 -12.47 -5.85 2.55
C ARG A 102 -11.66 -4.68 3.07
N ILE A 103 -11.19 -3.79 2.18
CA ILE A 103 -10.45 -2.60 2.60
C ILE A 103 -11.32 -1.70 3.46
N LEU A 104 -12.56 -1.46 3.03
CA LEU A 104 -13.48 -0.59 3.78
C LEU A 104 -13.85 -1.17 5.14
N ASP A 105 -13.92 -2.50 5.23
CA ASP A 105 -14.29 -3.17 6.47
C ASP A 105 -13.14 -3.32 7.46
N THR A 106 -11.91 -3.07 7.03
CA THR A 106 -10.72 -3.23 7.89
C THR A 106 -10.29 -1.87 8.42
N PRO A 107 -10.36 -1.63 9.74
CA PRO A 107 -9.98 -0.33 10.28
C PRO A 107 -8.58 0.09 9.87
N GLY A 108 -8.46 1.29 9.36
CA GLY A 108 -7.18 1.89 8.97
C GLY A 108 -6.69 1.59 7.57
N ALA A 109 -7.24 0.56 6.91
CA ALA A 109 -6.70 0.12 5.62
C ALA A 109 -6.97 1.13 4.49
N LEU A 110 -8.08 1.85 4.55
CA LEU A 110 -8.44 2.79 3.48
C LEU A 110 -7.38 3.87 3.28
N LEU A 111 -6.82 4.40 4.36
CA LEU A 111 -5.83 5.46 4.28
C LEU A 111 -4.58 4.98 3.53
N ILE A 112 -4.17 3.73 3.77
CA ILE A 112 -3.03 3.15 3.08
C ILE A 112 -3.32 3.04 1.58
N LYS A 113 -4.50 2.52 1.24
CA LYS A 113 -4.87 2.36 -0.17
C LYS A 113 -5.03 3.71 -0.86
N GLU A 114 -5.55 4.70 -0.17
CA GLU A 114 -5.65 6.05 -0.71
C GLU A 114 -4.27 6.61 -1.07
N SER A 115 -3.29 6.46 -0.17
CA SER A 115 -1.92 6.91 -0.41
C SER A 115 -1.27 6.14 -1.57
N ASP A 116 -1.51 4.84 -1.63
CA ASP A 116 -1.02 3.99 -2.71
C ASP A 116 -1.56 4.45 -4.06
N LEU A 117 -2.87 4.67 -4.14
CA LEU A 117 -3.51 5.13 -5.37
C LEU A 117 -3.00 6.51 -5.78
N ALA A 118 -2.80 7.41 -4.82
CA ALA A 118 -2.32 8.76 -5.11
C ALA A 118 -0.93 8.71 -5.74
N HIS A 119 -0.03 7.89 -5.23
CA HIS A 119 1.31 7.79 -5.78
C HIS A 119 1.30 7.09 -7.15
N ASN A 120 0.51 6.02 -7.28
CA ASN A 120 0.41 5.30 -8.56
C ASN A 120 -0.20 6.17 -9.66
N ALA A 121 -1.12 7.07 -9.31
CA ALA A 121 -1.78 7.94 -10.28
C ALA A 121 -1.06 9.27 -10.48
N ASP A 122 0.09 9.48 -9.84
CA ASP A 122 0.86 10.70 -10.01
C ASP A 122 1.15 10.90 -11.50
N PRO A 123 0.77 12.05 -12.07
CA PRO A 123 0.98 12.29 -13.50
C PRO A 123 2.43 12.13 -13.94
N ALA A 124 3.40 12.50 -13.11
CA ALA A 124 4.81 12.35 -13.44
C ALA A 124 5.20 10.87 -13.59
N ARG A 125 4.63 10.00 -12.76
CA ARG A 125 4.89 8.57 -12.86
C ARG A 125 4.22 7.97 -14.08
N LEU A 126 2.99 8.37 -14.37
CA LEU A 126 2.24 7.84 -15.51
C LEU A 126 2.84 8.33 -16.83
N ALA A 127 3.41 9.52 -16.85
CA ALA A 127 3.91 10.14 -18.08
C ALA A 127 5.05 9.36 -18.73
N VAL A 128 5.83 8.59 -17.93
CA VAL A 128 6.96 7.84 -18.47
C VAL A 128 6.55 6.45 -18.97
N LEU A 129 5.29 6.08 -18.84
CA LEU A 129 4.82 4.77 -19.28
C LEU A 129 4.35 4.83 -20.73
N GLU A 130 4.34 3.66 -21.39
CA GLU A 130 3.77 3.55 -22.71
C GLU A 130 2.33 4.01 -22.70
N PRO A 131 1.85 4.70 -23.76
CA PRO A 131 0.49 5.28 -23.76
C PRO A 131 -0.63 4.29 -23.46
N ALA A 132 -0.58 3.08 -24.01
CA ALA A 132 -1.62 2.08 -23.75
C ALA A 132 -1.62 1.64 -22.28
N THR A 133 -0.44 1.46 -21.70
CA THR A 133 -0.29 1.10 -20.30
C THR A 133 -0.80 2.22 -19.41
N ARG A 134 -0.44 3.47 -19.74
CA ARG A 134 -0.88 4.64 -19.00
C ARG A 134 -2.39 4.75 -18.97
N THR A 135 -3.04 4.58 -20.13
CA THR A 135 -4.50 4.66 -20.22
C THR A 135 -5.15 3.57 -19.37
N ARG A 136 -4.67 2.34 -19.49
CA ARG A 136 -5.23 1.20 -18.75
C ARG A 136 -5.12 1.40 -17.24
N LEU A 137 -3.95 1.87 -16.78
CA LEU A 137 -3.74 2.08 -15.35
C LEU A 137 -4.54 3.26 -14.83
N THR A 138 -4.64 4.35 -15.59
CA THR A 138 -5.44 5.50 -15.20
C THR A 138 -6.90 5.09 -14.99
N GLU A 139 -7.45 4.31 -15.89
CA GLU A 139 -8.83 3.83 -15.76
C GLU A 139 -8.99 2.89 -14.58
N LYS A 140 -8.02 2.00 -14.36
CA LYS A 140 -8.05 1.07 -13.24
C LYS A 140 -8.04 1.81 -11.91
N TYR A 141 -7.15 2.78 -11.75
CA TYR A 141 -7.05 3.53 -10.50
C TYR A 141 -8.32 4.33 -10.24
N ALA A 142 -8.89 4.94 -11.27
CA ALA A 142 -10.14 5.69 -11.13
C ALA A 142 -11.28 4.76 -10.71
N HIS A 143 -11.34 3.56 -11.27
CA HIS A 143 -12.37 2.58 -10.93
C HIS A 143 -12.24 2.15 -9.46
N VAL A 144 -11.03 1.85 -9.00
CA VAL A 144 -10.82 1.45 -7.62
C VAL A 144 -11.20 2.59 -6.67
N ARG A 145 -10.84 3.83 -7.01
CA ARG A 145 -11.22 4.97 -6.18
C ARG A 145 -12.74 5.08 -6.04
N ARG A 146 -13.47 4.86 -7.13
CA ARG A 146 -14.93 4.89 -7.07
C ARG A 146 -15.48 3.79 -6.16
N LEU A 147 -14.94 2.58 -6.27
CA LEU A 147 -15.37 1.47 -5.42
C LEU A 147 -15.12 1.74 -3.94
N LEU A 148 -14.07 2.48 -3.64
CA LEU A 148 -13.71 2.82 -2.26
C LEU A 148 -14.42 4.08 -1.77
N GLY A 149 -15.19 4.75 -2.61
CA GLY A 149 -15.86 5.99 -2.22
C GLY A 149 -14.92 7.18 -2.10
N LEU A 150 -13.74 7.10 -2.69
CA LEU A 150 -12.80 8.21 -2.69
C LEU A 150 -13.13 9.16 -3.84
N THR A 151 -12.73 10.42 -3.68
CA THR A 151 -12.92 11.39 -4.77
C THR A 151 -12.06 10.99 -5.95
N SER A 152 -12.34 11.57 -7.11
CA SER A 152 -11.65 11.22 -8.34
C SER A 152 -10.20 11.63 -8.37
N GLY A 153 -9.68 12.24 -7.34
CA GLY A 153 -8.31 12.74 -7.33
C GLY A 153 -8.21 14.17 -7.83
N GLU A 154 -9.32 14.75 -8.25
CA GLU A 154 -9.31 16.17 -8.57
C GLU A 154 -9.19 16.95 -7.30
N SER A 155 -8.47 18.03 -7.37
CA SER A 155 -8.40 18.93 -6.25
C SER A 155 -9.80 19.36 -5.91
N PRO A 156 -10.13 19.46 -4.65
CA PRO A 156 -11.42 20.02 -4.30
C PRO A 156 -11.43 21.39 -4.85
N THR A 157 -12.35 21.59 -5.70
CA THR A 157 -12.41 22.86 -6.19
C THR A 157 -12.84 23.66 -5.16
N MET A 158 -12.38 24.65 -5.10
CA MET A 158 -12.77 25.38 -4.26
C MET A 158 -13.88 25.87 -4.64
N GLN A 159 -14.66 25.77 -4.20
CA GLN A 159 -15.85 26.19 -4.53
C GLN A 159 -16.23 27.15 -3.76
#